data_bfc5648b7921270f0b867d69886dde9f
#
_entry.id   bfc5648b7921270f0b867d69886dde9f
#
_cell.length_a   1.000
_cell.length_b   1.000
_cell.length_c   1.000
_cell.angle_alpha   90.00
_cell.angle_beta   90.00
_cell.angle_gamma   90.00
#
_symmetry.space_group_name_H-M   'P 1'
#
loop_
_entity.id
_entity.type
_entity.pdbx_description
1 polymer ?
#
loop_
_entity_poly.entity_id
_entity_poly.type
_entity_poly.pdbx_seq_one_letter_code
_entity_poly.pdbx_strand_id
1 'polypeptide(L)'
;AASNNGVDNIREIKEQVQYSPATGKYKVYIIDEVHMLSTGAFNALLKTLEEPPSYVIFILATTEANKIPVTILSRCQRYDFKRLTVEQIEERMKEALAAAGEELPIEEKALKYLAKSADGAMRDAWSLLDQCLAFHFGQELTYDMVLDVLGAVDTSVFSKLLRCVIARDVAGCIGVLEEIVLQGRDMSQFVSDFTWYLRNLLLVKTSGDSCEEVIDISSENLARLKEEAQQIE
;
A
#
# COMPACT_ATOMS: atom_id res chain seq x y z
N ALA A 1 -13.95 10.09 -11.14
CA ALA A 1 -14.76 10.18 -12.37
C ALA A 1 -15.20 8.80 -12.91
N ALA A 2 -15.66 7.92 -12.02
CA ALA A 2 -16.00 6.52 -12.36
C ALA A 2 -17.48 6.34 -12.78
N SER A 3 -18.16 7.35 -13.33
CA SER A 3 -19.60 7.27 -13.51
C SER A 3 -20.15 7.35 -14.95
N ASN A 4 -19.30 7.42 -15.97
CA ASN A 4 -19.76 7.27 -17.35
C ASN A 4 -18.82 6.32 -18.08
N ASN A 5 -19.35 5.37 -18.86
CA ASN A 5 -18.63 4.30 -19.59
C ASN A 5 -17.53 4.77 -20.56
N GLY A 6 -16.88 5.89 -20.29
CA GLY A 6 -15.67 6.39 -20.94
C GLY A 6 -15.80 6.74 -22.44
N VAL A 7 -16.84 6.26 -23.15
CA VAL A 7 -16.95 6.43 -24.61
C VAL A 7 -17.14 7.89 -24.98
N ASP A 8 -18.01 8.61 -24.27
CA ASP A 8 -18.31 10.01 -24.60
C ASP A 8 -17.12 10.91 -24.25
N ASN A 9 -16.45 10.65 -23.13
CA ASN A 9 -15.21 11.36 -22.77
C ASN A 9 -14.09 11.12 -23.82
N ILE A 10 -13.97 9.90 -24.32
CA ILE A 10 -12.98 9.58 -25.38
C ILE A 10 -13.37 10.24 -26.70
N ARG A 11 -14.65 10.36 -27.03
CA ARG A 11 -15.11 11.11 -28.20
C ARG A 11 -14.76 12.59 -28.10
N GLU A 12 -14.98 13.18 -26.93
CA GLU A 12 -14.60 14.56 -26.65
C GLU A 12 -13.08 14.77 -26.80
N ILE A 13 -12.27 13.87 -26.23
CA ILE A 13 -10.82 13.88 -26.41
C ILE A 13 -10.45 13.82 -27.91
N LYS A 14 -11.13 12.96 -28.68
CA LYS A 14 -10.89 12.81 -30.11
C LYS A 14 -11.18 14.09 -30.90
N GLU A 15 -12.21 14.84 -30.52
CA GLU A 15 -12.51 16.14 -31.13
C GLU A 15 -11.47 17.18 -30.72
N GLN A 16 -11.12 17.22 -29.45
CA GLN A 16 -10.12 18.16 -28.92
C GLN A 16 -8.71 17.94 -29.46
N VAL A 17 -8.35 16.71 -29.80
CA VAL A 17 -7.02 16.33 -30.36
C VAL A 17 -6.80 17.00 -31.73
N GLN A 18 -7.85 17.33 -32.46
CA GLN A 18 -7.74 17.96 -33.78
C GLN A 18 -7.20 19.40 -33.72
N TYR A 19 -7.31 20.04 -32.55
CA TYR A 19 -6.88 21.43 -32.36
C TYR A 19 -5.53 21.48 -31.68
N SER A 20 -4.61 22.30 -32.21
CA SER A 20 -3.31 22.56 -31.59
C SER A 20 -3.47 23.20 -30.21
N PRO A 21 -2.47 23.05 -29.32
CA PRO A 21 -2.51 23.71 -28.01
C PRO A 21 -2.55 25.24 -28.16
N ALA A 22 -3.38 25.90 -27.33
CA ALA A 22 -3.44 27.36 -27.28
C ALA A 22 -2.19 27.96 -26.64
N THR A 23 -1.59 27.23 -25.69
CA THR A 23 -0.35 27.61 -25.00
C THR A 23 0.55 26.39 -24.87
N GLY A 24 1.87 26.59 -24.98
CA GLY A 24 2.83 25.50 -24.88
C GLY A 24 3.03 24.73 -26.19
N LYS A 25 3.95 23.75 -26.15
CA LYS A 25 4.38 22.97 -27.31
C LYS A 25 3.54 21.70 -27.51
N TYR A 26 3.07 21.12 -26.42
CA TYR A 26 2.38 19.84 -26.42
C TYR A 26 1.04 19.91 -25.68
N LYS A 27 0.09 19.09 -26.13
CA LYS A 27 -1.17 18.80 -25.47
C LYS A 27 -1.06 17.41 -24.89
N VAL A 28 -1.07 17.32 -23.55
CA VAL A 28 -0.87 16.05 -22.83
C VAL A 28 -2.22 15.56 -22.30
N TYR A 29 -2.57 14.35 -22.64
CA TYR A 29 -3.76 13.65 -22.11
C TYR A 29 -3.30 12.53 -21.19
N ILE A 30 -3.71 12.61 -19.92
CA ILE A 30 -3.43 11.58 -18.92
C ILE A 30 -4.74 10.83 -18.68
N ILE A 31 -4.75 9.54 -18.99
CA ILE A 31 -5.90 8.64 -18.74
C ILE A 31 -5.48 7.67 -17.65
N ASP A 32 -5.97 7.95 -16.46
CA ASP A 32 -5.71 7.10 -15.28
C ASP A 32 -6.69 5.92 -15.25
N GLU A 33 -6.23 4.79 -14.70
CA GLU A 33 -6.97 3.51 -14.65
C GLU A 33 -7.59 3.14 -16.00
N VAL A 34 -6.79 3.23 -17.05
CA VAL A 34 -7.25 3.05 -18.43
C VAL A 34 -7.92 1.68 -18.67
N HIS A 35 -7.61 0.67 -17.85
CA HIS A 35 -8.23 -0.66 -17.91
C HIS A 35 -9.75 -0.63 -17.62
N MET A 36 -10.26 0.45 -17.00
CA MET A 36 -11.68 0.66 -16.74
C MET A 36 -12.47 1.14 -17.99
N LEU A 37 -11.78 1.47 -19.07
CA LEU A 37 -12.43 1.86 -20.31
C LEU A 37 -13.17 0.67 -20.96
N SER A 38 -14.34 0.96 -21.52
CA SER A 38 -15.08 -0.02 -22.30
C SER A 38 -14.33 -0.35 -23.62
N THR A 39 -14.64 -1.51 -24.21
CA THR A 39 -14.11 -1.90 -25.53
C THR A 39 -14.40 -0.85 -26.61
N GLY A 40 -15.58 -0.21 -26.55
CA GLY A 40 -15.95 0.87 -27.47
C GLY A 40 -15.08 2.11 -27.30
N ALA A 41 -14.70 2.46 -26.06
CA ALA A 41 -13.79 3.57 -25.76
C ALA A 41 -12.37 3.29 -26.24
N PHE A 42 -11.87 2.07 -26.03
CA PHE A 42 -10.57 1.66 -26.58
C PHE A 42 -10.55 1.74 -28.11
N ASN A 43 -11.59 1.25 -28.79
CA ASN A 43 -11.68 1.32 -30.25
C ASN A 43 -11.73 2.77 -30.78
N ALA A 44 -12.39 3.68 -30.04
CA ALA A 44 -12.41 5.09 -30.40
C ALA A 44 -11.02 5.75 -30.28
N LEU A 45 -10.23 5.33 -29.27
CA LEU A 45 -8.88 5.84 -29.03
C LEU A 45 -7.84 5.29 -30.03
N LEU A 46 -8.04 4.05 -30.54
CA LEU A 46 -7.09 3.38 -31.43
C LEU A 46 -6.64 4.23 -32.61
N LYS A 47 -7.59 4.85 -33.34
CA LYS A 47 -7.29 5.68 -34.51
C LYS A 47 -6.37 6.84 -34.18
N THR A 48 -6.57 7.46 -33.01
CA THR A 48 -5.76 8.59 -32.56
C THR A 48 -4.36 8.16 -32.07
N LEU A 49 -4.26 6.93 -31.53
CA LEU A 49 -2.98 6.35 -31.12
C LEU A 49 -2.16 5.82 -32.30
N GLU A 50 -2.80 5.47 -33.42
CA GLU A 50 -2.11 5.04 -34.65
C GLU A 50 -1.40 6.20 -35.33
N GLU A 51 -2.07 7.34 -35.44
CA GLU A 51 -1.57 8.54 -36.09
C GLU A 51 -1.80 9.79 -35.23
N PRO A 52 -1.11 9.90 -34.08
CA PRO A 52 -1.28 11.06 -33.22
C PRO A 52 -0.69 12.32 -33.87
N PRO A 53 -1.36 13.48 -33.76
CA PRO A 53 -0.75 14.74 -34.13
C PRO A 53 0.55 14.96 -33.38
N SER A 54 1.55 15.55 -34.02
CA SER A 54 2.91 15.75 -33.46
C SER A 54 2.98 16.55 -32.19
N TYR A 55 1.91 17.29 -31.87
CA TYR A 55 1.75 18.06 -30.64
C TYR A 55 0.97 17.34 -29.54
N VAL A 56 0.56 16.07 -29.73
CA VAL A 56 -0.24 15.32 -28.75
C VAL A 56 0.59 14.22 -28.11
N ILE A 57 0.49 14.13 -26.79
CA ILE A 57 1.08 13.05 -25.99
C ILE A 57 -0.02 12.40 -25.17
N PHE A 58 -0.13 11.06 -25.24
CA PHE A 58 -0.99 10.28 -24.39
C PHE A 58 -0.15 9.58 -23.31
N ILE A 59 -0.58 9.70 -22.07
CA ILE A 59 -0.07 8.94 -20.91
C ILE A 59 -1.21 8.07 -20.40
N LEU A 60 -1.07 6.75 -20.55
CA LEU A 60 -2.05 5.77 -20.11
C LEU A 60 -1.51 5.11 -18.85
N ALA A 61 -2.19 5.29 -17.72
CA ALA A 61 -1.81 4.67 -16.45
C ALA A 61 -2.77 3.53 -16.11
N THR A 62 -2.23 2.43 -15.57
CA THR A 62 -3.04 1.27 -15.16
C THR A 62 -2.34 0.45 -14.10
N THR A 63 -3.11 -0.11 -13.17
CA THR A 63 -2.67 -1.15 -12.24
C THR A 63 -2.75 -2.56 -12.85
N GLU A 64 -3.50 -2.74 -13.97
CA GLU A 64 -3.80 -4.04 -14.57
C GLU A 64 -3.49 -4.04 -16.08
N ALA A 65 -2.19 -4.07 -16.41
CA ALA A 65 -1.73 -4.05 -17.80
C ALA A 65 -2.26 -5.23 -18.66
N ASN A 66 -2.56 -6.36 -18.03
CA ASN A 66 -3.12 -7.54 -18.68
C ASN A 66 -4.56 -7.36 -19.21
N LYS A 67 -5.29 -6.37 -18.70
CA LYS A 67 -6.64 -6.01 -19.18
C LYS A 67 -6.61 -5.05 -20.38
N ILE A 68 -5.44 -4.49 -20.71
CA ILE A 68 -5.30 -3.58 -21.84
C ILE A 68 -5.22 -4.39 -23.15
N PRO A 69 -6.02 -4.05 -24.18
CA PRO A 69 -5.94 -4.72 -25.47
C PRO A 69 -4.52 -4.64 -26.08
N VAL A 70 -4.06 -5.75 -26.63
CA VAL A 70 -2.72 -5.84 -27.27
C VAL A 70 -2.55 -4.81 -28.38
N THR A 71 -3.65 -4.45 -29.07
CA THR A 71 -3.69 -3.41 -30.09
C THR A 71 -3.33 -2.01 -29.57
N ILE A 72 -3.62 -1.73 -28.30
CA ILE A 72 -3.20 -0.49 -27.62
C ILE A 72 -1.74 -0.61 -27.18
N LEU A 73 -1.40 -1.72 -26.49
CA LEU A 73 -0.05 -1.93 -25.96
C LEU A 73 1.03 -1.89 -27.06
N SER A 74 0.72 -2.39 -28.26
CA SER A 74 1.67 -2.38 -29.42
C SER A 74 1.98 -0.98 -29.95
N ARG A 75 1.20 0.05 -29.56
CA ARG A 75 1.34 1.44 -29.99
C ARG A 75 1.85 2.36 -28.88
N CYS A 76 2.10 1.81 -27.71
CA CYS A 76 2.56 2.54 -26.54
C CYS A 76 3.95 2.07 -26.13
N GLN A 77 4.77 3.00 -25.68
CA GLN A 77 5.98 2.67 -24.93
C GLN A 77 5.57 2.30 -23.51
N ARG A 78 5.99 1.12 -23.04
CA ARG A 78 5.64 0.61 -21.72
C ARG A 78 6.72 0.95 -20.70
N TYR A 79 6.27 1.43 -19.54
CA TYR A 79 7.09 1.68 -18.36
C TYR A 79 6.48 0.94 -17.16
N ASP A 80 7.23 0.02 -16.60
CA ASP A 80 6.79 -0.77 -15.44
C ASP A 80 7.33 -0.14 -14.16
N PHE A 81 6.43 0.40 -13.34
CA PHE A 81 6.72 0.93 -12.02
C PHE A 81 6.66 -0.20 -10.98
N LYS A 82 7.73 -0.37 -10.23
CA LYS A 82 7.82 -1.38 -9.17
C LYS A 82 7.44 -0.77 -7.83
N ARG A 83 7.06 -1.63 -6.88
CA ARG A 83 6.93 -1.23 -5.49
C ARG A 83 8.28 -0.75 -4.95
N LEU A 84 8.24 0.25 -4.09
CA LEU A 84 9.42 0.77 -3.41
C LEU A 84 9.83 -0.19 -2.27
N THR A 85 11.12 -0.24 -1.96
CA THR A 85 11.59 -0.93 -0.76
C THR A 85 11.31 -0.08 0.48
N VAL A 86 11.36 -0.71 1.66
CA VAL A 86 11.18 -0.02 2.94
C VAL A 86 12.23 1.09 3.09
N GLU A 87 13.48 0.79 2.75
CA GLU A 87 14.60 1.73 2.83
C GLU A 87 14.39 2.95 1.91
N GLN A 88 13.90 2.73 0.69
CA GLN A 88 13.61 3.82 -0.26
C GLN A 88 12.49 4.73 0.23
N ILE A 89 11.44 4.14 0.83
CA ILE A 89 10.34 4.91 1.42
C ILE A 89 10.85 5.73 2.61
N GLU A 90 11.59 5.09 3.52
CA GLU A 90 12.16 5.72 4.71
C GLU A 90 13.07 6.91 4.34
N GLU A 91 14.02 6.71 3.40
CA GLU A 91 14.92 7.75 2.92
C GLU A 91 14.14 8.91 2.32
N ARG A 92 13.14 8.62 1.48
CA ARG A 92 12.32 9.67 0.85
C ARG A 92 11.47 10.45 1.85
N MET A 93 10.96 9.78 2.88
CA MET A 93 10.23 10.45 3.97
C MET A 93 11.17 11.39 4.75
N LYS A 94 12.38 10.93 5.11
CA LYS A 94 13.41 11.76 5.78
C LYS A 94 13.79 13.00 4.95
N GLU A 95 14.04 12.82 3.66
CA GLU A 95 14.36 13.94 2.75
C GLU A 95 13.26 14.99 2.69
N ALA A 96 12.01 14.56 2.58
CA ALA A 96 10.89 15.49 2.44
C ALA A 96 10.59 16.23 3.77
N LEU A 97 10.68 15.55 4.91
CA LEU A 97 10.56 16.17 6.23
C LEU A 97 11.65 17.23 6.44
N ALA A 98 12.89 16.92 6.09
CA ALA A 98 14.00 17.87 6.15
C ALA A 98 13.79 19.07 5.21
N ALA A 99 13.26 18.83 4.00
CA ALA A 99 12.99 19.89 3.02
C ALA A 99 11.83 20.80 3.44
N ALA A 100 10.86 20.28 4.18
CA ALA A 100 9.74 21.07 4.73
C ALA A 100 10.17 22.02 5.86
N GLY A 101 11.40 21.88 6.36
CA GLY A 101 11.93 22.68 7.46
C GLY A 101 11.27 22.35 8.80
N GLU A 102 10.52 21.29 8.85
CA GLU A 102 9.92 20.77 10.06
C GLU A 102 10.92 19.78 10.69
N GLU A 103 11.63 20.24 11.72
CA GLU A 103 12.33 19.35 12.66
C GLU A 103 11.26 18.67 13.53
N LEU A 104 10.41 17.84 12.90
CA LEU A 104 9.54 16.97 13.66
C LEU A 104 10.38 15.81 14.18
N PRO A 105 10.57 15.68 15.48
CA PRO A 105 11.29 14.56 16.05
C PRO A 105 10.45 13.31 15.84
N ILE A 106 10.90 12.47 14.92
CA ILE A 106 10.28 11.16 14.64
C ILE A 106 11.31 10.08 14.99
N GLU A 107 10.93 9.16 15.83
CA GLU A 107 11.78 8.02 16.17
C GLU A 107 12.07 7.19 14.91
N GLU A 108 13.32 6.77 14.71
CA GLU A 108 13.73 5.99 13.53
C GLU A 108 12.92 4.70 13.37
N LYS A 109 12.60 4.04 14.49
CA LYS A 109 11.73 2.84 14.48
C LYS A 109 10.30 3.16 14.02
N ALA A 110 9.76 4.32 14.40
CA ALA A 110 8.44 4.79 13.98
C ALA A 110 8.41 4.98 12.46
N LEU A 111 9.41 5.66 11.90
CA LEU A 111 9.51 5.92 10.47
C LEU A 111 9.67 4.62 9.67
N LYS A 112 10.49 3.70 10.14
CA LYS A 112 10.66 2.38 9.52
C LYS A 112 9.38 1.57 9.55
N TYR A 113 8.62 1.62 10.63
CA TYR A 113 7.34 0.93 10.74
C TYR A 113 6.29 1.50 9.77
N LEU A 114 6.21 2.84 9.66
CA LEU A 114 5.37 3.52 8.66
C LEU A 114 5.72 3.09 7.23
N ALA A 115 7.01 3.10 6.90
CA ALA A 115 7.49 2.67 5.59
C ALA A 115 7.12 1.22 5.26
N LYS A 116 7.17 0.33 6.26
CA LYS A 116 6.79 -1.07 6.14
C LYS A 116 5.28 -1.24 5.96
N SER A 117 4.47 -0.51 6.74
CA SER A 117 3.02 -0.55 6.68
C SER A 117 2.45 -0.03 5.35
N ALA A 118 3.23 0.79 4.64
CA ALA A 118 2.87 1.31 3.31
C ALA A 118 3.00 0.29 2.17
N ASP A 119 3.52 -0.91 2.42
CA ASP A 119 3.62 -2.03 1.46
C ASP A 119 4.14 -1.60 0.08
N GLY A 120 5.18 -0.77 0.04
CA GLY A 120 5.82 -0.31 -1.20
C GLY A 120 5.10 0.83 -1.93
N ALA A 121 4.07 1.44 -1.34
CA ALA A 121 3.30 2.54 -1.90
C ALA A 121 3.65 3.87 -1.20
N MET A 122 4.33 4.78 -1.88
CA MET A 122 4.72 6.07 -1.30
C MET A 122 3.53 6.94 -0.89
N ARG A 123 2.41 6.87 -1.63
CA ARG A 123 1.18 7.60 -1.28
C ARG A 123 0.62 7.15 0.06
N ASP A 124 0.62 5.83 0.30
CA ASP A 124 0.12 5.26 1.54
C ASP A 124 1.05 5.63 2.70
N ALA A 125 2.38 5.61 2.48
CA ALA A 125 3.35 6.06 3.48
C ALA A 125 3.07 7.50 3.95
N TRP A 126 2.80 8.42 3.01
CA TRP A 126 2.45 9.80 3.35
C TRP A 126 1.12 9.88 4.10
N SER A 127 0.11 9.16 3.65
CA SER A 127 -1.20 9.16 4.31
C SER A 127 -1.12 8.65 5.74
N LEU A 128 -0.34 7.59 5.99
CA LEU A 128 -0.11 7.04 7.32
C LEU A 128 0.67 8.02 8.21
N LEU A 129 1.69 8.67 7.67
CA LEU A 129 2.45 9.70 8.40
C LEU A 129 1.58 10.88 8.77
N ASP A 130 0.81 11.44 7.81
CA ASP A 130 -0.11 12.55 8.05
C ASP A 130 -1.13 12.20 9.14
N GLN A 131 -1.65 10.98 9.10
CA GLN A 131 -2.57 10.49 10.12
C GLN A 131 -1.92 10.48 11.50
N CYS A 132 -0.72 9.93 11.63
CA CYS A 132 -0.01 9.89 12.91
C CYS A 132 0.32 11.30 13.43
N LEU A 133 0.77 12.20 12.57
CA LEU A 133 1.07 13.60 12.93
C LEU A 133 -0.19 14.37 13.35
N ALA A 134 -1.33 14.11 12.71
CA ALA A 134 -2.60 14.75 13.08
C ALA A 134 -3.09 14.35 14.48
N PHE A 135 -2.90 13.07 14.85
CA PHE A 135 -3.26 12.58 16.19
C PHE A 135 -2.32 13.06 17.29
N HIS A 136 -1.04 13.26 16.98
CA HIS A 136 0.02 13.64 17.94
C HIS A 136 0.67 14.97 17.60
N PHE A 137 -0.16 15.95 17.21
CA PHE A 137 0.30 17.27 16.78
C PHE A 137 1.24 17.93 17.81
N GLY A 138 2.44 18.31 17.35
CA GLY A 138 3.42 19.02 18.16
C GLY A 138 4.19 18.18 19.19
N GLN A 139 4.07 16.86 19.12
CA GLN A 139 4.83 15.91 19.96
C GLN A 139 5.86 15.15 19.11
N GLU A 140 6.87 14.59 19.78
CA GLU A 140 7.77 13.62 19.17
C GLU A 140 6.96 12.35 18.80
N LEU A 141 6.99 11.95 17.54
CA LEU A 141 6.29 10.74 17.09
C LEU A 141 7.10 9.49 17.45
N THR A 142 6.69 8.83 18.53
CA THR A 142 7.31 7.59 18.99
C THR A 142 6.76 6.37 18.26
N TYR A 143 7.47 5.27 18.32
CA TYR A 143 7.03 4.00 17.76
C TYR A 143 5.68 3.52 18.35
N ASP A 144 5.49 3.65 19.66
CA ASP A 144 4.26 3.26 20.34
C ASP A 144 3.05 4.10 19.90
N MET A 145 3.24 5.40 19.68
CA MET A 145 2.20 6.28 19.15
C MET A 145 1.77 5.87 17.74
N VAL A 146 2.71 5.48 16.90
CA VAL A 146 2.40 4.98 15.54
C VAL A 146 1.62 3.67 15.61
N LEU A 147 1.98 2.76 16.50
CA LEU A 147 1.24 1.52 16.72
C LEU A 147 -0.21 1.80 17.14
N ASP A 148 -0.42 2.73 18.07
CA ASP A 148 -1.76 3.09 18.56
C ASP A 148 -2.63 3.68 17.43
N VAL A 149 -2.08 4.58 16.64
CA VAL A 149 -2.82 5.24 15.54
C VAL A 149 -3.14 4.27 14.41
N LEU A 150 -2.19 3.43 14.02
CA LEU A 150 -2.39 2.45 12.94
C LEU A 150 -3.23 1.25 13.37
N GLY A 151 -3.62 1.20 14.64
CA GLY A 151 -4.42 0.09 15.15
C GLY A 151 -3.68 -1.24 15.07
N ALA A 152 -2.35 -1.20 15.16
CA ALA A 152 -1.56 -2.41 15.22
C ALA A 152 -2.12 -3.29 16.34
N VAL A 153 -2.57 -4.47 15.99
CA VAL A 153 -3.10 -5.41 16.97
C VAL A 153 -1.94 -5.76 17.89
N ASP A 154 -2.13 -5.50 19.19
CA ASP A 154 -1.17 -5.96 20.18
C ASP A 154 -0.92 -7.44 19.92
N THR A 155 0.34 -7.81 19.75
CA THR A 155 0.74 -9.21 19.52
C THR A 155 0.19 -10.16 20.57
N SER A 156 -0.19 -9.63 21.75
CA SER A 156 -0.89 -10.38 22.81
C SER A 156 -2.23 -10.95 22.36
N VAL A 157 -2.95 -10.27 21.47
CA VAL A 157 -4.26 -10.74 20.94
C VAL A 157 -4.05 -11.93 20.00
N PHE A 158 -3.01 -11.88 19.16
CA PHE A 158 -2.63 -13.00 18.30
C PHE A 158 -2.19 -14.21 19.12
N SER A 159 -1.39 -13.98 20.16
CA SER A 159 -0.99 -15.00 21.12
C SER A 159 -2.20 -15.64 21.82
N LYS A 160 -3.15 -14.82 22.30
CA LYS A 160 -4.40 -15.30 22.92
C LYS A 160 -5.20 -16.16 21.95
N LEU A 161 -5.39 -15.70 20.70
CA LEU A 161 -6.10 -16.46 19.67
C LEU A 161 -5.40 -17.78 19.37
N LEU A 162 -4.08 -17.76 19.19
CA LEU A 162 -3.29 -18.95 18.92
C LEU A 162 -3.40 -19.99 20.04
N ARG A 163 -3.34 -19.57 21.30
CA ARG A 163 -3.53 -20.46 22.46
C ARG A 163 -4.91 -21.09 22.46
N CYS A 164 -5.97 -20.32 22.15
CA CYS A 164 -7.32 -20.88 22.02
C CYS A 164 -7.39 -21.91 20.88
N VAL A 165 -6.73 -21.67 19.76
CA VAL A 165 -6.66 -22.63 18.62
C VAL A 165 -5.96 -23.93 19.04
N ILE A 166 -4.79 -23.82 19.71
CA ILE A 166 -4.02 -24.98 20.19
C ILE A 166 -4.83 -25.78 21.23
N ALA A 167 -5.51 -25.08 22.16
CA ALA A 167 -6.37 -25.68 23.17
C ALA A 167 -7.68 -26.26 22.57
N ARG A 168 -7.98 -26.03 21.29
CA ARG A 168 -9.26 -26.34 20.65
C ARG A 168 -10.46 -25.69 21.32
N ASP A 169 -10.25 -24.54 21.96
CA ASP A 169 -11.29 -23.75 22.59
C ASP A 169 -11.98 -22.87 21.56
N VAL A 170 -13.03 -23.40 20.94
CA VAL A 170 -13.80 -22.69 19.91
C VAL A 170 -14.50 -21.47 20.50
N ALA A 171 -15.03 -21.56 21.74
CA ALA A 171 -15.72 -20.45 22.39
C ALA A 171 -14.76 -19.29 22.68
N GLY A 172 -13.55 -19.59 23.17
CA GLY A 172 -12.49 -18.61 23.36
C GLY A 172 -12.06 -17.95 22.05
N CYS A 173 -11.92 -18.70 20.96
CA CYS A 173 -11.61 -18.13 19.63
C CYS A 173 -12.69 -17.13 19.19
N ILE A 174 -13.97 -17.51 19.29
CA ILE A 174 -15.10 -16.63 18.92
C ILE A 174 -15.07 -15.36 19.77
N GLY A 175 -14.89 -15.49 21.10
CA GLY A 175 -14.84 -14.35 22.01
C GLY A 175 -13.72 -13.34 21.65
N VAL A 176 -12.53 -13.84 21.29
CA VAL A 176 -11.42 -12.95 20.83
C VAL A 176 -11.80 -12.23 19.53
N LEU A 177 -12.41 -12.92 18.58
CA LEU A 177 -12.83 -12.29 17.32
C LEU A 177 -13.96 -11.27 17.54
N GLU A 178 -14.91 -11.55 18.44
CA GLU A 178 -15.96 -10.58 18.79
C GLU A 178 -15.39 -9.32 19.46
N GLU A 179 -14.39 -9.45 20.34
CA GLU A 179 -13.69 -8.32 20.94
C GLU A 179 -13.09 -7.39 19.85
N ILE A 180 -12.47 -7.97 18.81
CA ILE A 180 -11.86 -7.23 17.71
C ILE A 180 -12.91 -6.50 16.87
N VAL A 181 -14.02 -7.17 16.55
CA VAL A 181 -15.15 -6.57 15.82
C VAL A 181 -15.77 -5.42 16.60
N LEU A 182 -15.97 -5.58 17.93
CA LEU A 182 -16.50 -4.53 18.79
C LEU A 182 -15.58 -3.31 18.90
N GLN A 183 -14.27 -3.51 18.76
CA GLN A 183 -13.29 -2.41 18.67
C GLN A 183 -13.31 -1.68 17.31
N GLY A 184 -14.14 -2.12 16.35
CA GLY A 184 -14.25 -1.51 15.02
C GLY A 184 -13.08 -1.79 14.10
N ARG A 185 -12.26 -2.80 14.38
CA ARG A 185 -11.09 -3.14 13.55
C ARG A 185 -11.49 -3.87 12.27
N ASP A 186 -10.74 -3.64 11.20
CA ASP A 186 -10.94 -4.35 9.94
C ASP A 186 -10.51 -5.82 10.05
N MET A 187 -11.45 -6.73 9.78
CA MET A 187 -11.21 -8.17 9.89
C MET A 187 -10.26 -8.70 8.80
N SER A 188 -10.25 -8.10 7.63
CA SER A 188 -9.34 -8.50 6.54
C SER A 188 -7.90 -8.16 6.91
N GLN A 189 -7.69 -6.98 7.48
CA GLN A 189 -6.39 -6.56 8.00
C GLN A 189 -5.97 -7.46 9.15
N PHE A 190 -6.87 -7.73 10.11
CA PHE A 190 -6.58 -8.64 11.21
C PHE A 190 -6.11 -10.03 10.77
N VAL A 191 -6.78 -10.62 9.77
CA VAL A 191 -6.39 -11.94 9.22
C VAL A 191 -5.02 -11.86 8.54
N SER A 192 -4.73 -10.79 7.83
CA SER A 192 -3.43 -10.56 7.20
C SER A 192 -2.31 -10.47 8.25
N ASP A 193 -2.53 -9.70 9.30
CA ASP A 193 -1.58 -9.50 10.39
C ASP A 193 -1.38 -10.80 11.20
N PHE A 194 -2.45 -11.56 11.45
CA PHE A 194 -2.36 -12.87 12.10
C PHE A 194 -1.61 -13.88 11.24
N THR A 195 -1.82 -13.88 9.94
CA THR A 195 -1.06 -14.71 8.99
C THR A 195 0.43 -14.37 9.04
N TRP A 196 0.75 -13.07 9.08
CA TRP A 196 2.14 -12.61 9.21
C TRP A 196 2.76 -13.02 10.56
N TYR A 197 1.99 -12.92 11.65
CA TYR A 197 2.39 -13.41 12.98
C TYR A 197 2.72 -14.90 12.96
N LEU A 198 1.85 -15.74 12.37
CA LEU A 198 2.07 -17.18 12.24
C LEU A 198 3.31 -17.50 11.37
N ARG A 199 3.53 -16.76 10.29
CA ARG A 199 4.74 -16.88 9.46
C ARG A 199 6.00 -16.62 10.28
N ASN A 200 6.01 -15.55 11.07
CA ASN A 200 7.16 -15.20 11.90
C ASN A 200 7.40 -16.27 12.99
N LEU A 201 6.34 -16.79 13.58
CA LEU A 201 6.41 -17.88 14.54
C LEU A 201 7.05 -19.14 13.92
N LEU A 202 6.66 -19.50 12.70
CA LEU A 202 7.25 -20.60 11.96
C LEU A 202 8.74 -20.35 11.63
N LEU A 203 9.10 -19.15 11.26
CA LEU A 203 10.50 -18.78 11.03
C LEU A 203 11.34 -18.92 12.30
N VAL A 204 10.85 -18.42 13.43
CA VAL A 204 11.53 -18.57 14.74
C VAL A 204 11.69 -20.04 15.08
N LYS A 205 10.67 -20.86 14.86
CA LYS A 205 10.71 -22.29 15.15
C LYS A 205 11.70 -23.05 14.26
N THR A 206 11.85 -22.67 12.99
CA THR A 206 12.67 -23.41 12.02
C THR A 206 14.10 -22.94 11.92
N SER A 207 14.38 -21.65 12.16
CA SER A 207 15.69 -21.04 11.92
C SER A 207 16.48 -20.72 13.19
N GLY A 208 15.90 -20.93 14.38
CA GLY A 208 16.58 -20.67 15.67
C GLY A 208 17.04 -19.22 15.80
N ASP A 209 18.27 -19.01 16.29
CA ASP A 209 18.81 -17.67 16.56
C ASP A 209 19.18 -16.87 15.30
N SER A 210 19.22 -17.49 14.13
CA SER A 210 19.54 -16.81 12.86
C SER A 210 18.38 -15.93 12.33
N CYS A 211 17.27 -15.85 13.06
CA CYS A 211 16.08 -15.11 12.62
C CYS A 211 16.14 -13.60 12.89
N GLU A 212 17.06 -13.13 13.74
CA GLU A 212 17.07 -11.73 14.21
C GLU A 212 17.29 -10.72 13.07
N GLU A 213 18.00 -11.13 12.01
CA GLU A 213 18.21 -10.28 10.82
C GLU A 213 17.03 -10.30 9.83
N VAL A 214 16.16 -11.31 9.91
CA VAL A 214 15.07 -11.53 8.94
C VAL A 214 13.71 -11.08 9.49
N ILE A 215 13.58 -11.06 10.82
CA ILE A 215 12.33 -10.74 11.52
C ILE A 215 12.47 -9.36 12.15
N ASP A 216 11.81 -8.38 11.52
CA ASP A 216 11.80 -7.00 11.97
C ASP A 216 10.73 -6.80 13.06
N ILE A 217 11.04 -7.28 14.28
CA ILE A 217 10.16 -7.20 15.46
C ILE A 217 10.98 -6.66 16.63
N SER A 218 10.32 -5.98 17.57
CA SER A 218 11.00 -5.57 18.81
C SER A 218 11.56 -6.76 19.56
N SER A 219 12.67 -6.57 20.28
CA SER A 219 13.33 -7.63 21.07
C SER A 219 12.38 -8.28 22.08
N GLU A 220 11.42 -7.52 22.62
CA GLU A 220 10.40 -8.03 23.56
C GLU A 220 9.41 -8.97 22.84
N ASN A 221 8.93 -8.57 21.67
CA ASN A 221 8.03 -9.41 20.87
C ASN A 221 8.74 -10.66 20.33
N LEU A 222 10.02 -10.56 20.02
CA LEU A 222 10.82 -11.72 19.60
C LEU A 222 10.98 -12.73 20.74
N ALA A 223 11.22 -12.26 21.98
CA ALA A 223 11.31 -13.14 23.13
C ALA A 223 9.98 -13.89 23.37
N ARG A 224 8.85 -13.19 23.27
CA ARG A 224 7.51 -13.82 23.36
C ARG A 224 7.27 -14.84 22.26
N LEU A 225 7.63 -14.53 21.02
CA LEU A 225 7.52 -15.47 19.89
C LEU A 225 8.41 -16.71 20.08
N LYS A 226 9.61 -16.56 20.63
CA LYS A 226 10.49 -17.69 20.96
C LYS A 226 9.86 -18.61 22.01
N GLU A 227 9.26 -18.06 23.04
CA GLU A 227 8.54 -18.84 24.08
C GLU A 227 7.32 -19.56 23.48
N GLU A 228 6.55 -18.90 22.64
CA GLU A 228 5.36 -19.49 22.03
C GLU A 228 5.72 -20.55 21.00
N ALA A 229 6.80 -20.36 20.22
CA ALA A 229 7.29 -21.35 19.27
C ALA A 229 7.71 -22.66 19.92
N GLN A 230 8.11 -22.64 21.21
CA GLN A 230 8.42 -23.86 21.97
C GLN A 230 7.18 -24.59 22.44
N GLN A 231 6.04 -23.92 22.57
CA GLN A 231 4.77 -24.52 23.04
C GLN A 231 3.97 -25.18 21.91
N ILE A 232 4.35 -24.98 20.68
CA ILE A 232 3.67 -25.51 19.50
C ILE A 232 4.47 -26.73 19.01
N GLU A 233 3.84 -27.90 18.92
CA GLU A 233 4.42 -29.13 18.37
C GLU A 233 4.51 -29.12 16.82
#